data_0d8b7e67f0dffb13586b1df0ae4084e2
#
_entry.id   0d8b7e67f0dffb13586b1df0ae4084e2
#
_cell.length_a   1.000
_cell.length_b   1.000
_cell.length_c   1.000
_cell.angle_alpha   90.00
_cell.angle_beta   90.00
_cell.angle_gamma   90.00
#
_symmetry.space_group_name_H-M   'P 1'
#
loop_
_entity.id
_entity.type
_entity.pdbx_description
1 polymer ?
#
loop_
_entity_poly.entity_id
_entity_poly.type
_entity_poly.pdbx_seq_one_letter_code
_entity_poly.pdbx_strand_id
1 'polypeptide(L)'
;AKKLLAEAGYPNGFETELWSAYNYSTAQKVSEFLQQQLAQVGIKAKIQALEAGQRVEKVESQQDPATAPIRLYYVGWSSSTGEADWALRPLLASESAPPRMFNTAYYKNAKVDAAIKGAQLTTDSAEKAKLYKEAQDEIWKDAPWAFLVTERLLSVNNRKLSGVYVMPDASFTFEEADLK
;
A
#
# COMPACT_ATOMS: atom_id res chain seq x y z
N ALA A 1 -11.29 7.93 -18.08
CA ALA A 1 -11.85 6.74 -17.41
C ALA A 1 -12.99 6.12 -18.24
N LYS A 2 -14.11 6.85 -18.56
CA LYS A 2 -15.28 6.30 -19.29
C LYS A 2 -14.91 5.69 -20.64
N LYS A 3 -14.02 6.33 -21.42
CA LYS A 3 -13.53 5.79 -22.70
C LYS A 3 -12.82 4.45 -22.50
N LEU A 4 -11.91 4.34 -21.54
CA LEU A 4 -11.19 3.09 -21.23
C LEU A 4 -12.13 1.99 -20.72
N LEU A 5 -13.16 2.34 -19.95
CA LEU A 5 -14.19 1.38 -19.54
C LEU A 5 -14.97 0.83 -20.73
N ALA A 6 -15.34 1.69 -21.68
CA ALA A 6 -16.04 1.26 -22.90
C ALA A 6 -15.16 0.37 -23.76
N GLU A 7 -13.87 0.70 -23.94
CA GLU A 7 -12.89 -0.11 -24.67
C GLU A 7 -12.68 -1.48 -24.00
N ALA A 8 -12.78 -1.54 -22.66
CA ALA A 8 -12.69 -2.79 -21.89
C ALA A 8 -14.01 -3.59 -21.85
N GLY A 9 -15.08 -3.16 -22.56
CA GLY A 9 -16.36 -3.85 -22.59
C GLY A 9 -17.35 -3.46 -21.50
N TYR A 10 -17.05 -2.41 -20.71
CA TYR A 10 -17.89 -1.92 -19.62
C TYR A 10 -18.36 -0.47 -19.82
N PRO A 11 -19.08 -0.15 -20.92
CA PRO A 11 -19.47 1.24 -21.24
C PRO A 11 -20.35 1.89 -20.16
N ASN A 12 -21.10 1.08 -19.41
CA ASN A 12 -21.98 1.51 -18.31
C ASN A 12 -21.37 1.30 -16.92
N GLY A 13 -20.09 0.91 -16.86
CA GLY A 13 -19.43 0.55 -15.62
C GLY A 13 -19.78 -0.87 -15.14
N PHE A 14 -19.49 -1.16 -13.88
CA PHE A 14 -19.74 -2.47 -13.25
C PHE A 14 -19.85 -2.34 -11.74
N GLU A 15 -20.26 -3.42 -11.08
CA GLU A 15 -20.30 -3.52 -9.62
C GLU A 15 -19.05 -4.24 -9.11
N THR A 16 -18.48 -3.78 -7.98
CA THR A 16 -17.29 -4.36 -7.37
C THR A 16 -17.29 -4.15 -5.85
N GLU A 17 -16.26 -4.63 -5.18
CA GLU A 17 -16.01 -4.37 -3.77
C GLU A 17 -14.74 -3.54 -3.59
N LEU A 18 -14.77 -2.62 -2.61
CA LEU A 18 -13.63 -1.87 -2.10
C LEU A 18 -13.41 -2.31 -0.65
N TRP A 19 -12.38 -3.11 -0.44
CA TRP A 19 -12.01 -3.54 0.89
C TRP A 19 -11.03 -2.56 1.52
N SER A 20 -11.18 -2.34 2.83
CA SER A 20 -10.26 -1.54 3.63
C SER A 20 -9.61 -2.41 4.69
N ALA A 21 -8.29 -2.28 4.85
CA ALA A 21 -7.55 -2.88 5.96
C ALA A 21 -7.87 -2.21 7.31
N TYR A 22 -8.61 -1.11 7.29
CA TYR A 22 -8.82 -0.24 8.46
C TYR A 22 -10.29 0.13 8.62
N ASN A 23 -10.69 0.31 9.90
CA ASN A 23 -12.05 0.72 10.29
C ASN A 23 -12.11 2.08 11.01
N TYR A 24 -10.98 2.80 11.16
CA TYR A 24 -10.97 4.13 11.78
C TYR A 24 -11.56 5.20 10.84
N SER A 25 -11.99 6.31 11.42
CA SER A 25 -12.80 7.33 10.71
C SER A 25 -12.16 7.91 9.46
N THR A 26 -10.83 8.12 9.46
CA THR A 26 -10.12 8.64 8.28
C THR A 26 -10.14 7.62 7.13
N ALA A 27 -9.91 6.34 7.42
CA ALA A 27 -9.97 5.29 6.41
C ALA A 27 -11.38 5.13 5.82
N GLN A 28 -12.41 5.26 6.63
CA GLN A 28 -13.80 5.27 6.17
C GLN A 28 -14.06 6.43 5.20
N LYS A 29 -13.66 7.65 5.56
CA LYS A 29 -13.82 8.84 4.70
C LYS A 29 -13.05 8.71 3.38
N VAL A 30 -11.83 8.16 3.39
CA VAL A 30 -11.08 7.90 2.16
C VAL A 30 -11.80 6.88 1.28
N SER A 31 -12.30 5.79 1.87
CA SER A 31 -13.05 4.75 1.13
C SER A 31 -14.34 5.31 0.53
N GLU A 32 -15.09 6.13 1.28
CA GLU A 32 -16.30 6.80 0.81
C GLU A 32 -15.99 7.80 -0.33
N PHE A 33 -14.90 8.55 -0.21
CA PHE A 33 -14.45 9.44 -1.27
C PHE A 33 -14.12 8.66 -2.55
N LEU A 34 -13.35 7.57 -2.43
CA LEU A 34 -13.02 6.71 -3.57
C LEU A 34 -14.29 6.11 -4.21
N GLN A 35 -15.22 5.63 -3.39
CA GLN A 35 -16.52 5.12 -3.87
C GLN A 35 -17.27 6.17 -4.69
N GLN A 36 -17.33 7.42 -4.20
CA GLN A 36 -17.99 8.51 -4.91
C GLN A 36 -17.30 8.86 -6.24
N GLN A 37 -15.95 8.87 -6.28
CA GLN A 37 -15.20 9.11 -7.50
C GLN A 37 -15.43 7.99 -8.54
N LEU A 38 -15.41 6.73 -8.11
CA LEU A 38 -15.68 5.57 -8.95
C LEU A 38 -17.11 5.60 -9.51
N ALA A 39 -18.09 6.00 -8.70
CA ALA A 39 -19.49 6.11 -9.12
C ALA A 39 -19.69 7.11 -10.28
N GLN A 40 -18.89 8.19 -10.35
CA GLN A 40 -18.98 9.17 -11.45
C GLN A 40 -18.64 8.58 -12.82
N VAL A 41 -17.94 7.47 -12.85
CA VAL A 41 -17.59 6.75 -14.09
C VAL A 41 -18.39 5.45 -14.25
N GLY A 42 -19.38 5.19 -13.39
CA GLY A 42 -20.27 4.03 -13.47
C GLY A 42 -19.81 2.83 -12.65
N ILE A 43 -18.69 2.91 -11.92
CA ILE A 43 -18.24 1.80 -11.08
C ILE A 43 -18.91 1.92 -9.71
N LYS A 44 -19.71 0.91 -9.34
CA LYS A 44 -20.40 0.85 -8.05
C LYS A 44 -19.59 -0.04 -7.09
N ALA A 45 -18.82 0.57 -6.21
CA ALA A 45 -18.01 -0.13 -5.23
C ALA A 45 -18.76 -0.27 -3.90
N LYS A 46 -18.89 -1.50 -3.38
CA LYS A 46 -19.38 -1.75 -2.02
C LYS A 46 -18.20 -1.73 -1.05
N ILE A 47 -18.23 -0.83 -0.08
CA ILE A 47 -17.17 -0.70 0.92
C ILE A 47 -17.32 -1.79 1.98
N GLN A 48 -16.22 -2.43 2.33
CA GLN A 48 -16.12 -3.37 3.45
C GLN A 48 -14.79 -3.19 4.18
N ALA A 49 -14.83 -2.83 5.47
CA ALA A 49 -13.66 -2.92 6.33
C ALA A 49 -13.45 -4.39 6.73
N LEU A 50 -12.24 -4.91 6.52
CA LEU A 50 -11.89 -6.29 6.86
C LEU A 50 -11.30 -6.35 8.27
N GLU A 51 -11.84 -7.25 9.09
CA GLU A 51 -11.20 -7.63 10.34
C GLU A 51 -9.90 -8.40 10.08
N ALA A 52 -8.98 -8.45 11.06
CA ALA A 52 -7.65 -9.03 10.89
C ALA A 52 -7.68 -10.46 10.34
N GLY A 53 -8.54 -11.34 10.85
CA GLY A 53 -8.70 -12.69 10.36
C GLY A 53 -9.20 -12.77 8.91
N GLN A 54 -10.17 -11.93 8.56
CA GLN A 54 -10.69 -11.82 7.19
C GLN A 54 -9.63 -11.31 6.21
N ARG A 55 -8.79 -10.37 6.66
CA ARG A 55 -7.69 -9.84 5.86
C ARG A 55 -6.68 -10.95 5.53
N VAL A 56 -6.26 -11.71 6.53
CA VAL A 56 -5.36 -12.86 6.32
C VAL A 56 -5.98 -13.86 5.34
N GLU A 57 -7.22 -14.27 5.58
CA GLU A 57 -7.90 -15.27 4.76
C GLU A 57 -8.11 -14.81 3.32
N LYS A 58 -8.69 -13.61 3.12
CA LYS A 58 -9.15 -13.15 1.80
C LYS A 58 -8.08 -12.46 0.98
N VAL A 59 -7.01 -11.95 1.60
CA VAL A 59 -5.99 -11.13 0.94
C VAL A 59 -4.61 -11.75 1.05
N GLU A 60 -4.16 -12.06 2.27
CA GLU A 60 -2.75 -12.39 2.52
C GLU A 60 -2.43 -13.88 2.29
N SER A 61 -3.43 -14.76 2.31
CA SER A 61 -3.26 -16.21 2.09
C SER A 61 -3.54 -16.66 0.66
N GLN A 62 -4.01 -15.78 -0.23
CA GLN A 62 -4.39 -16.17 -1.58
C GLN A 62 -3.16 -16.43 -2.45
N GLN A 63 -3.10 -17.61 -3.05
CA GLN A 63 -1.94 -18.06 -3.84
C GLN A 63 -2.12 -17.83 -5.34
N ASP A 64 -3.35 -17.84 -5.82
CA ASP A 64 -3.67 -17.73 -7.24
C ASP A 64 -4.44 -16.45 -7.54
N PRO A 65 -3.86 -15.52 -8.31
CA PRO A 65 -4.52 -14.28 -8.67
C PRO A 65 -5.82 -14.49 -9.48
N ALA A 66 -5.95 -15.59 -10.18
CA ALA A 66 -7.14 -15.88 -10.99
C ALA A 66 -8.36 -16.19 -10.11
N THR A 67 -8.14 -16.77 -8.93
CA THR A 67 -9.21 -17.15 -7.98
C THR A 67 -9.29 -16.23 -6.77
N ALA A 68 -8.29 -15.37 -6.55
CA ALA A 68 -8.28 -14.43 -5.44
C ALA A 68 -9.52 -13.52 -5.47
N PRO A 69 -10.25 -13.39 -4.36
CA PRO A 69 -11.48 -12.59 -4.32
C PRO A 69 -11.23 -11.07 -4.28
N ILE A 70 -9.99 -10.66 -4.03
CA ILE A 70 -9.60 -9.24 -3.96
C ILE A 70 -9.84 -8.52 -5.29
N ARG A 71 -10.40 -7.30 -5.20
CA ARG A 71 -10.63 -6.42 -6.36
C ARG A 71 -9.97 -5.06 -6.12
N LEU A 72 -10.51 -4.26 -5.22
CA LEU A 72 -9.92 -3.01 -4.78
C LEU A 72 -9.61 -3.13 -3.29
N TYR A 73 -8.41 -2.77 -2.90
CA TYR A 73 -7.96 -2.89 -1.51
C TYR A 73 -7.25 -1.63 -1.05
N TYR A 74 -7.83 -0.96 -0.07
CA TYR A 74 -7.24 0.21 0.58
C TYR A 74 -6.39 -0.23 1.76
N VAL A 75 -5.10 0.03 1.67
CA VAL A 75 -4.10 -0.34 2.68
C VAL A 75 -2.98 0.69 2.70
N GLY A 76 -2.37 0.91 3.85
CA GLY A 76 -1.15 1.70 4.02
C GLY A 76 0.05 0.81 4.33
N TRP A 77 1.21 1.38 4.14
CA TRP A 77 2.48 0.76 4.47
C TRP A 77 3.48 1.82 4.94
N SER A 78 4.28 1.48 5.93
CA SER A 78 5.47 2.22 6.31
C SER A 78 6.66 1.27 6.46
N SER A 79 7.84 1.73 6.06
CA SER A 79 9.06 0.95 6.21
C SER A 79 9.52 0.97 7.67
N SER A 80 9.40 -0.15 8.37
CA SER A 80 9.86 -0.27 9.76
C SER A 80 11.38 -0.23 9.91
N THR A 81 12.11 -0.41 8.82
CA THR A 81 13.58 -0.30 8.79
C THR A 81 14.06 1.08 8.37
N GLY A 82 13.17 1.95 7.90
CA GLY A 82 13.51 3.22 7.25
C GLY A 82 14.16 3.07 5.87
N GLU A 83 14.40 1.84 5.41
CA GLU A 83 15.04 1.53 4.13
C GLU A 83 14.00 1.37 3.01
N ALA A 84 14.36 1.79 1.79
CA ALA A 84 13.51 1.65 0.61
C ALA A 84 13.22 0.18 0.25
N ASP A 85 14.12 -0.75 0.58
CA ASP A 85 13.89 -2.18 0.38
C ASP A 85 12.59 -2.64 1.02
N TRP A 86 12.38 -2.30 2.30
CA TRP A 86 11.20 -2.71 3.04
C TRP A 86 9.90 -1.99 2.60
N ALA A 87 10.04 -0.92 1.83
CA ALA A 87 8.91 -0.25 1.19
C ALA A 87 8.56 -0.83 -0.19
N LEU A 88 9.53 -1.38 -0.93
CA LEU A 88 9.33 -1.83 -2.31
C LEU A 88 9.23 -3.35 -2.42
N ARG A 89 10.21 -4.09 -1.91
CA ARG A 89 10.30 -5.54 -2.11
C ARG A 89 9.09 -6.31 -1.58
N PRO A 90 8.63 -6.14 -0.32
CA PRO A 90 7.50 -6.90 0.20
C PRO A 90 6.20 -6.70 -0.55
N LEU A 91 6.05 -5.54 -1.19
CA LEU A 91 4.81 -5.08 -1.79
C LEU A 91 4.75 -5.22 -3.30
N LEU A 92 5.91 -5.17 -3.98
CA LEU A 92 5.97 -4.96 -5.43
C LEU A 92 6.98 -5.86 -6.15
N ALA A 93 7.84 -6.62 -5.46
CA ALA A 93 8.64 -7.65 -6.10
C ALA A 93 7.77 -8.83 -6.54
N SER A 94 8.05 -9.42 -7.69
CA SER A 94 7.28 -10.54 -8.26
C SER A 94 7.22 -11.75 -7.33
N GLU A 95 8.30 -12.01 -6.59
CA GLU A 95 8.40 -13.11 -5.64
C GLU A 95 7.62 -12.88 -4.32
N SER A 96 7.18 -11.65 -4.09
CA SER A 96 6.51 -11.24 -2.84
C SER A 96 4.99 -11.37 -2.90
N ALA A 97 4.45 -12.06 -3.89
CA ALA A 97 3.02 -12.37 -3.92
C ALA A 97 2.59 -13.24 -2.72
N PRO A 98 1.35 -13.10 -2.26
CA PRO A 98 0.80 -13.94 -1.21
C PRO A 98 0.95 -15.45 -1.53
N PRO A 99 1.11 -16.33 -0.54
CA PRO A 99 1.15 -16.05 0.91
C PRO A 99 2.56 -15.69 1.42
N ARG A 100 3.53 -15.50 0.53
CA ARG A 100 4.92 -15.27 0.89
C ARG A 100 5.15 -13.92 1.53
N MET A 101 4.57 -12.85 0.93
CA MET A 101 4.60 -11.47 1.41
C MET A 101 3.30 -10.74 0.98
N PHE A 102 3.38 -9.44 0.71
CA PHE A 102 2.23 -8.55 0.62
C PHE A 102 2.01 -7.92 -0.77
N ASN A 103 2.60 -8.49 -1.84
CA ASN A 103 2.29 -8.05 -3.21
C ASN A 103 0.90 -8.56 -3.63
N THR A 104 -0.13 -8.00 -3.02
CA THR A 104 -1.53 -8.36 -3.21
C THR A 104 -2.11 -7.88 -4.54
N ALA A 105 -1.37 -7.09 -5.29
CA ALA A 105 -1.67 -6.74 -6.67
C ALA A 105 -1.17 -7.81 -7.67
N TYR A 106 -0.42 -8.80 -7.19
CA TYR A 106 0.26 -9.82 -8.01
C TYR A 106 1.09 -9.21 -9.15
N TYR A 107 1.63 -8.03 -8.90
CA TYR A 107 2.45 -7.30 -9.86
C TYR A 107 3.72 -8.08 -10.19
N LYS A 108 4.10 -8.05 -11.45
CA LYS A 108 5.32 -8.70 -11.95
C LYS A 108 6.00 -7.81 -12.97
N ASN A 109 7.25 -7.45 -12.70
CA ASN A 109 8.10 -6.72 -13.64
C ASN A 109 9.57 -7.08 -13.41
N ALA A 110 10.20 -7.73 -14.38
CA ALA A 110 11.58 -8.20 -14.27
C ALA A 110 12.61 -7.07 -14.06
N LYS A 111 12.34 -5.85 -14.56
CA LYS A 111 13.22 -4.70 -14.33
C LYS A 111 13.14 -4.23 -12.89
N VAL A 112 11.93 -4.18 -12.31
CA VAL A 112 11.72 -3.85 -10.90
C VAL A 112 12.41 -4.88 -10.02
N ASP A 113 12.23 -6.17 -10.30
CA ASP A 113 12.88 -7.25 -9.57
C ASP A 113 14.42 -7.14 -9.62
N ALA A 114 14.98 -6.88 -10.80
CA ALA A 114 16.41 -6.72 -11.00
C ALA A 114 16.96 -5.50 -10.24
N ALA A 115 16.25 -4.38 -10.28
CA ALA A 115 16.65 -3.15 -9.60
C ALA A 115 16.62 -3.31 -8.07
N ILE A 116 15.55 -3.89 -7.52
CA ILE A 116 15.44 -4.19 -6.08
C ILE A 116 16.58 -5.13 -5.65
N LYS A 117 16.80 -6.21 -6.39
CA LYS A 117 17.86 -7.19 -6.09
C LYS A 117 19.26 -6.56 -6.18
N GLY A 118 19.50 -5.75 -7.20
CA GLY A 118 20.76 -5.01 -7.35
C GLY A 118 21.03 -4.09 -6.16
N ALA A 119 20.01 -3.35 -5.71
CA ALA A 119 20.11 -2.46 -4.57
C ALA A 119 20.40 -3.19 -3.25
N GLN A 120 19.94 -4.43 -3.08
CA GLN A 120 20.27 -5.26 -1.93
C GLN A 120 21.72 -5.75 -1.92
N LEU A 121 22.33 -5.90 -3.10
CA LEU A 121 23.69 -6.45 -3.25
C LEU A 121 24.79 -5.39 -3.18
N THR A 122 24.45 -4.10 -3.32
CA THR A 122 25.44 -3.01 -3.26
C THR A 122 25.46 -2.35 -1.89
N THR A 123 26.66 -1.97 -1.45
CA THR A 123 26.89 -1.12 -0.27
C THR A 123 27.09 0.36 -0.64
N ASP A 124 27.22 0.66 -1.95
CA ASP A 124 27.34 2.03 -2.45
C ASP A 124 25.99 2.73 -2.39
N SER A 125 25.90 3.79 -1.61
CA SER A 125 24.65 4.53 -1.38
C SER A 125 24.13 5.24 -2.63
N ALA A 126 25.01 5.69 -3.52
CA ALA A 126 24.61 6.37 -4.76
C ALA A 126 24.04 5.36 -5.76
N GLU A 127 24.68 4.21 -5.91
CA GLU A 127 24.19 3.13 -6.77
C GLU A 127 22.87 2.55 -6.22
N LYS A 128 22.77 2.36 -4.89
CA LYS A 128 21.51 1.93 -4.24
C LYS A 128 20.38 2.90 -4.53
N ALA A 129 20.59 4.21 -4.35
CA ALA A 129 19.59 5.24 -4.65
C ALA A 129 19.16 5.25 -6.11
N LYS A 130 20.10 5.08 -7.05
CA LYS A 130 19.82 4.98 -8.48
C LYS A 130 18.94 3.77 -8.79
N LEU A 131 19.27 2.58 -8.28
CA LEU A 131 18.53 1.36 -8.51
C LEU A 131 17.10 1.43 -7.94
N TYR A 132 16.92 1.97 -6.72
CA TYR A 132 15.57 2.18 -6.20
C TYR A 132 14.79 3.23 -6.98
N LYS A 133 15.46 4.25 -7.52
CA LYS A 133 14.79 5.20 -8.41
C LYS A 133 14.31 4.53 -9.70
N GLU A 134 15.14 3.69 -10.31
CA GLU A 134 14.75 2.91 -11.51
C GLU A 134 13.53 2.02 -11.23
N ALA A 135 13.52 1.33 -10.08
CA ALA A 135 12.37 0.53 -9.66
C ALA A 135 11.10 1.40 -9.51
N GLN A 136 11.20 2.55 -8.84
CA GLN A 136 10.07 3.46 -8.65
C GLN A 136 9.54 4.04 -9.97
N ASP A 137 10.41 4.40 -10.90
CA ASP A 137 10.01 4.93 -12.21
C ASP A 137 9.21 3.88 -13.02
N GLU A 138 9.64 2.61 -13.01
CA GLU A 138 8.90 1.52 -13.68
C GLU A 138 7.58 1.19 -12.96
N ILE A 139 7.56 1.17 -11.63
CA ILE A 139 6.34 0.98 -10.83
C ILE A 139 5.33 2.09 -11.12
N TRP A 140 5.78 3.35 -11.16
CA TRP A 140 4.92 4.49 -11.46
C TRP A 140 4.31 4.39 -12.85
N LYS A 141 5.10 3.98 -13.84
CA LYS A 141 4.66 3.80 -15.22
C LYS A 141 3.63 2.67 -15.37
N ASP A 142 3.85 1.56 -14.70
CA ASP A 142 2.97 0.39 -14.77
C ASP A 142 1.71 0.56 -13.90
N ALA A 143 1.77 1.43 -12.90
CA ALA A 143 0.67 1.78 -12.01
C ALA A 143 -0.08 0.56 -11.40
N PRO A 144 0.64 -0.40 -10.76
CA PRO A 144 -0.03 -1.54 -10.11
C PRO A 144 -0.91 -1.09 -8.94
N TRP A 145 -0.65 0.10 -8.39
CA TRP A 145 -1.39 0.74 -7.32
C TRP A 145 -1.81 2.16 -7.71
N ALA A 146 -2.91 2.62 -7.14
CA ALA A 146 -3.22 4.05 -7.05
C ALA A 146 -2.58 4.59 -5.77
N PHE A 147 -1.44 5.26 -5.89
CA PHE A 147 -0.77 5.92 -4.75
C PHE A 147 -1.55 7.16 -4.35
N LEU A 148 -2.13 7.15 -3.14
CA LEU A 148 -3.08 8.18 -2.72
C LEU A 148 -2.40 9.31 -1.95
N VAL A 149 -1.79 8.99 -0.80
CA VAL A 149 -1.25 9.99 0.13
C VAL A 149 -0.04 9.43 0.89
N THR A 150 0.82 10.34 1.35
CA THR A 150 1.73 10.08 2.48
C THR A 150 1.15 10.77 3.70
N GLU A 151 0.88 10.02 4.75
CA GLU A 151 0.27 10.55 5.96
C GLU A 151 1.26 11.43 6.74
N ARG A 152 0.73 12.51 7.31
CA ARG A 152 1.46 13.31 8.31
C ARG A 152 1.08 12.82 9.69
N LEU A 153 2.05 12.30 10.42
CA LEU A 153 1.85 11.86 11.79
C LEU A 153 1.73 13.07 12.72
N LEU A 154 0.70 13.07 13.53
CA LEU A 154 0.46 14.09 14.54
C LEU A 154 0.43 13.41 15.92
N SER A 155 1.18 13.95 16.87
CA SER A 155 1.12 13.52 18.27
C SER A 155 0.76 14.69 19.18
N VAL A 156 0.02 14.40 20.22
CA VAL A 156 -0.33 15.36 21.27
C VAL A 156 0.03 14.73 22.61
N ASN A 157 0.90 15.39 23.34
CA ASN A 157 1.37 14.93 24.65
C ASN A 157 0.92 15.87 25.76
N ASN A 158 0.75 15.34 26.96
CA ASN A 158 0.62 16.17 28.16
C ASN A 158 1.89 17.03 28.32
N ARG A 159 1.76 18.28 28.75
CA ARG A 159 2.90 19.20 28.96
C ARG A 159 3.91 18.71 29.99
N LYS A 160 3.49 17.81 30.87
CA LYS A 160 4.36 17.19 31.88
C LYS A 160 5.18 16.01 31.31
N LEU A 161 4.80 15.48 30.14
CA LEU A 161 5.50 14.38 29.50
C LEU A 161 6.54 14.94 28.52
N SER A 162 7.78 14.52 28.71
CA SER A 162 8.91 14.82 27.82
C SER A 162 9.60 13.52 27.37
N GLY A 163 10.48 13.60 26.35
CA GLY A 163 11.29 12.46 25.88
C GLY A 163 10.50 11.37 25.15
N VAL A 164 9.29 11.66 24.67
CA VAL A 164 8.53 10.75 23.79
C VAL A 164 8.53 11.30 22.37
N TYR A 165 8.94 10.48 21.41
CA TYR A 165 9.02 10.87 20.01
C TYR A 165 8.23 9.90 19.14
N VAL A 166 7.58 10.45 18.10
CA VAL A 166 6.96 9.66 17.03
C VAL A 166 7.99 9.46 15.92
N MET A 167 8.24 8.22 15.59
CA MET A 167 9.18 7.84 14.53
C MET A 167 8.51 7.91 13.15
N PRO A 168 9.28 8.02 12.05
CA PRO A 168 8.72 8.07 10.69
C PRO A 168 7.88 6.85 10.29
N ASP A 169 8.10 5.71 10.94
CA ASP A 169 7.33 4.46 10.74
C ASP A 169 6.04 4.37 11.57
N ALA A 170 5.68 5.49 12.24
CA ALA A 170 4.55 5.62 13.17
C ALA A 170 4.72 4.89 14.52
N SER A 171 5.90 4.36 14.83
CA SER A 171 6.22 3.86 16.18
C SER A 171 6.52 4.99 17.14
N PHE A 172 6.57 4.66 18.44
CA PHE A 172 6.95 5.60 19.48
C PHE A 172 8.22 5.12 20.19
N THR A 173 9.11 6.03 20.52
CA THR A 173 10.21 5.77 21.44
C THR A 173 9.93 6.43 22.79
N PHE A 174 10.23 5.69 23.87
CA PHE A 174 10.01 6.09 25.26
C PHE A 174 11.30 6.03 26.09
N GLU A 175 12.44 5.82 25.48
CA GLU A 175 13.72 5.61 26.18
C GLU A 175 14.09 6.79 27.08
N GLU A 176 13.74 8.00 26.69
CA GLU A 176 13.99 9.24 27.42
C GLU A 176 12.71 9.81 28.07
N ALA A 177 11.66 9.01 28.16
CA ALA A 177 10.37 9.48 28.68
C ALA A 177 10.47 9.88 30.17
N ASP A 178 10.04 11.08 30.49
CA ASP A 178 10.00 11.63 31.86
C ASP A 178 8.66 12.35 32.08
N LEU A 179 8.07 12.14 33.25
CA LEU A 179 6.83 12.76 33.66
C LEU A 179 7.09 13.72 34.85
N LYS A 180 7.02 15.01 34.59
CA LYS A 180 7.24 16.10 35.58
C LYS A 180 5.96 16.56 36.22
#